data_4c94d5818c20b074af75e84292f48533
#
_entry.id   4c94d5818c20b074af75e84292f48533
#
_cell.length_a   1.000
_cell.length_b   1.000
_cell.length_c   1.000
_cell.angle_alpha   90.00
_cell.angle_beta   90.00
_cell.angle_gamma   90.00
#
_symmetry.space_group_name_H-M   'P 1'
#
loop_
_entity.id
_entity.type
_entity.pdbx_description
1 polymer ?
#
loop_
_entity_poly.entity_id
_entity_poly.type
_entity_poly.pdbx_seq_one_letter_code
_entity_poly.pdbx_strand_id
1 'polypeptide(L)'
;MHYDTMNFLLFFIVYGFLGFISETVFRSLADRKLYISRGFLTNGFCPLYGICGILIIEIFILCELTIHNSLHALIAATLGSIGAVTLLEYIAGRILDRVFHCKLWDYSQYPFNLHSYICPEFSLLWGILSLLLVNFVHPVMEVLLYAIPYNIRVTAIIMVLSILFVNASYNMRKILYGEGHSLRKV
;
A
#
# COMPACT_ATOMS: atom_id res chain seq x y z
N MET A 1 -13.67 11.40 12.97
CA MET A 1 -13.05 10.53 13.99
C MET A 1 -11.54 10.66 13.88
N HIS A 2 -10.83 10.97 14.95
CA HIS A 2 -9.38 10.87 14.96
C HIS A 2 -9.01 9.45 15.37
N TYR A 3 -8.37 8.71 14.50
CA TYR A 3 -7.86 7.39 14.85
C TYR A 3 -6.67 7.50 15.79
N ASP A 4 -6.66 6.68 16.84
CA ASP A 4 -5.51 6.51 17.72
C ASP A 4 -4.36 5.83 16.96
N THR A 5 -3.12 6.06 17.39
CA THR A 5 -1.90 5.50 16.80
C THR A 5 -1.98 3.97 16.62
N MET A 6 -2.61 3.27 17.59
CA MET A 6 -2.79 1.82 17.51
C MET A 6 -3.74 1.42 16.38
N ASN A 7 -4.76 2.22 16.11
CA ASN A 7 -5.67 1.97 15.00
C ASN A 7 -4.99 2.21 13.63
N PHE A 8 -4.14 3.23 13.53
CA PHE A 8 -3.32 3.42 12.33
C PHE A 8 -2.41 2.23 12.04
N LEU A 9 -1.71 1.72 13.05
CA LEU A 9 -0.86 0.54 12.90
C LEU A 9 -1.67 -0.69 12.50
N LEU A 10 -2.87 -0.84 13.04
CA LEU A 10 -3.76 -1.93 12.69
C LEU A 10 -4.20 -1.85 11.22
N PHE A 11 -4.66 -0.68 10.77
CA PHE A 11 -5.05 -0.47 9.37
C PHE A 11 -3.85 -0.60 8.42
N PHE A 12 -2.66 -0.13 8.82
CA PHE A 12 -1.43 -0.37 8.06
C PHE A 12 -1.19 -1.86 7.81
N ILE A 13 -1.32 -2.68 8.86
CA ILE A 13 -1.15 -4.14 8.74
C ILE A 13 -2.20 -4.72 7.81
N VAL A 14 -3.47 -4.37 8.01
CA VAL A 14 -4.59 -4.90 7.21
C VAL A 14 -4.44 -4.52 5.74
N TYR A 15 -4.20 -3.23 5.44
CA TYR A 15 -4.06 -2.79 4.05
C TYR A 15 -2.80 -3.28 3.38
N GLY A 16 -1.72 -3.50 4.13
CA GLY A 16 -0.52 -4.14 3.60
C GLY A 16 -0.75 -5.60 3.20
N PHE A 17 -1.55 -6.35 3.97
CA PHE A 17 -1.96 -7.70 3.61
C PHE A 17 -2.96 -7.72 2.45
N LEU A 18 -3.98 -6.87 2.48
CA LEU A 18 -4.94 -6.75 1.39
C LEU A 18 -4.25 -6.32 0.08
N GLY A 19 -3.29 -5.41 0.17
CA GLY A 19 -2.47 -5.00 -0.96
C GLY A 19 -1.66 -6.15 -1.54
N PHE A 20 -1.04 -6.98 -0.70
CA PHE A 20 -0.36 -8.19 -1.15
C PHE A 20 -1.30 -9.13 -1.91
N ILE A 21 -2.51 -9.37 -1.40
CA ILE A 21 -3.52 -10.21 -2.05
C ILE A 21 -3.94 -9.58 -3.38
N SER A 22 -4.26 -8.29 -3.38
CA SER A 22 -4.71 -7.55 -4.58
C SER A 22 -3.65 -7.58 -5.68
N GLU A 23 -2.37 -7.35 -5.34
CA GLU A 23 -1.28 -7.40 -6.30
C GLU A 23 -1.03 -8.82 -6.82
N THR A 24 -1.13 -9.83 -5.94
CA THR A 24 -1.03 -11.24 -6.34
C THR A 24 -2.12 -11.60 -7.35
N VAL A 25 -3.36 -11.21 -7.09
CA VAL A 25 -4.50 -11.44 -7.98
C VAL A 25 -4.32 -10.68 -9.29
N PHE A 26 -4.00 -9.38 -9.22
CA PHE A 26 -3.82 -8.54 -10.40
C PHE A 26 -2.75 -9.10 -11.35
N ARG A 27 -1.56 -9.41 -10.83
CA ARG A 27 -0.47 -9.97 -11.65
C ARG A 27 -0.80 -11.36 -12.17
N SER A 28 -1.46 -12.20 -11.37
CA SER A 28 -1.88 -13.52 -11.82
C SER A 28 -2.86 -13.46 -12.99
N LEU A 29 -3.77 -12.49 -12.98
CA LEU A 29 -4.72 -12.26 -14.07
C LEU A 29 -4.02 -11.66 -15.31
N ALA A 30 -3.13 -10.68 -15.11
CA ALA A 30 -2.40 -10.03 -16.19
C ALA A 30 -1.50 -11.02 -16.96
N ASP A 31 -0.75 -11.83 -16.23
CA ASP A 31 0.21 -12.78 -16.79
C ASP A 31 -0.40 -14.13 -17.16
N ARG A 32 -1.70 -14.33 -16.83
CA ARG A 32 -2.42 -15.63 -17.00
C ARG A 32 -1.66 -16.81 -16.39
N LYS A 33 -0.93 -16.59 -15.32
CA LYS A 33 -0.14 -17.57 -14.55
C LYS A 33 -0.30 -17.29 -13.07
N LEU A 34 -0.22 -18.32 -12.25
CA LEU A 34 -0.17 -18.14 -10.80
C LEU A 34 1.13 -17.41 -10.44
N TYR A 35 0.97 -16.14 -10.07
CA TYR A 35 2.04 -15.30 -9.56
C TYR A 35 1.77 -15.01 -8.07
N ILE A 36 2.73 -15.27 -7.23
CA ILE A 36 2.67 -14.86 -5.81
C ILE A 36 3.54 -13.64 -5.67
N SER A 37 2.93 -12.49 -5.36
CA SER A 37 3.67 -11.26 -5.11
C SER A 37 4.70 -11.49 -4.01
N ARG A 38 5.91 -11.02 -4.24
CA ARG A 38 6.96 -11.02 -3.21
C ARG A 38 7.15 -9.58 -2.78
N GLY A 39 6.70 -9.25 -1.57
CA GLY A 39 7.02 -7.95 -0.99
C GLY A 39 8.54 -7.74 -0.99
N PHE A 40 8.99 -6.51 -1.23
CA PHE A 40 10.42 -6.20 -1.35
C PHE A 40 11.24 -6.60 -0.11
N LEU A 41 10.77 -6.27 1.06
CA LEU A 41 11.43 -6.58 2.33
C LEU A 41 10.68 -7.62 3.17
N THR A 42 9.43 -7.88 2.85
CA THR A 42 8.56 -8.74 3.66
C THR A 42 7.79 -9.70 2.77
N ASN A 43 7.98 -11.00 2.99
CA ASN A 43 7.23 -12.02 2.26
C ASN A 43 5.76 -11.99 2.68
N GLY A 44 4.86 -11.85 1.70
CA GLY A 44 3.41 -11.87 1.96
C GLY A 44 2.82 -10.57 2.52
N PHE A 45 3.55 -9.44 2.43
CA PHE A 45 3.08 -8.14 2.91
C PHE A 45 3.64 -7.02 2.04
N CYS A 46 2.80 -6.07 1.66
CA CYS A 46 3.18 -4.90 0.86
C CYS A 46 3.09 -3.61 1.68
N PRO A 47 4.20 -3.13 2.29
CA PRO A 47 4.20 -1.91 3.13
C PRO A 47 3.68 -0.68 2.39
N LEU A 48 3.96 -0.56 1.10
CA LEU A 48 3.52 0.56 0.26
C LEU A 48 1.99 0.67 0.25
N TYR A 49 1.27 -0.44 0.06
CA TYR A 49 -0.20 -0.46 0.10
C TYR A 49 -0.75 -0.11 1.49
N GLY A 50 -0.07 -0.54 2.56
CA GLY A 50 -0.43 -0.16 3.92
C GLY A 50 -0.36 1.35 4.14
N ILE A 51 0.73 1.99 3.69
CA ILE A 51 0.92 3.45 3.77
C ILE A 51 -0.08 4.17 2.87
N CYS A 52 -0.27 3.70 1.62
CA CYS A 52 -1.24 4.27 0.69
C CYS A 52 -2.65 4.22 1.25
N GLY A 53 -3.05 3.09 1.85
CA GLY A 53 -4.39 2.94 2.43
C GLY A 53 -4.66 3.93 3.56
N ILE A 54 -3.71 4.11 4.49
CA ILE A 54 -3.83 5.12 5.55
C ILE A 54 -3.90 6.53 4.94
N LEU A 55 -3.01 6.85 4.01
CA LEU A 55 -2.97 8.17 3.38
C LEU A 55 -4.28 8.51 2.69
N ILE A 56 -4.89 7.56 1.98
CA ILE A 56 -6.19 7.71 1.35
C ILE A 56 -7.27 8.02 2.39
N ILE A 57 -7.35 7.23 3.47
CA ILE A 57 -8.35 7.42 4.53
C ILE A 57 -8.22 8.81 5.16
N GLU A 58 -7.01 9.25 5.49
CA GLU A 58 -6.77 10.58 6.07
C GLU A 58 -7.17 11.71 5.12
N ILE A 59 -6.88 11.58 3.82
CA ILE A 59 -7.28 12.59 2.82
C ILE A 59 -8.81 12.67 2.73
N PHE A 60 -9.52 11.53 2.74
CA PHE A 60 -10.98 11.52 2.70
C PHE A 60 -11.58 12.15 3.97
N ILE A 61 -11.09 11.79 5.15
CA ILE A 61 -11.53 12.39 6.42
C ILE A 61 -11.30 13.90 6.40
N LEU A 62 -10.12 14.35 5.97
CA LEU A 62 -9.79 15.77 5.90
C LEU A 62 -10.72 16.53 4.95
N CYS A 63 -10.99 15.98 3.77
CA CYS A 63 -11.90 16.61 2.81
C CYS A 63 -13.34 16.65 3.32
N GLU A 64 -13.84 15.60 3.96
CA GLU A 64 -15.17 15.58 4.56
C GLU A 64 -15.32 16.60 5.69
N LEU A 65 -14.28 16.81 6.50
CA LEU A 65 -14.30 17.78 7.59
C LEU A 65 -14.19 19.24 7.09
N THR A 66 -13.56 19.46 5.95
CA THR A 66 -13.29 20.82 5.44
C THR A 66 -14.29 21.29 4.39
N ILE A 67 -14.86 20.37 3.62
CA ILE A 67 -15.75 20.68 2.49
C ILE A 67 -17.18 20.29 2.83
N HIS A 68 -18.07 21.29 2.97
CA HIS A 68 -19.46 21.07 3.37
C HIS A 68 -20.30 20.28 2.35
N ASN A 69 -19.96 20.39 1.06
CA ASN A 69 -20.67 19.67 0.00
C ASN A 69 -20.06 18.29 -0.20
N SER A 70 -20.82 17.24 0.07
CA SER A 70 -20.36 15.84 0.00
C SER A 70 -19.81 15.45 -1.38
N LEU A 71 -20.41 15.95 -2.47
CA LEU A 71 -19.92 15.66 -3.83
C LEU A 71 -18.56 16.31 -4.09
N HIS A 72 -18.40 17.58 -3.70
CA HIS A 72 -17.13 18.27 -3.83
C HIS A 72 -16.06 17.65 -2.92
N ALA A 73 -16.41 17.24 -1.70
CA ALA A 73 -15.52 16.52 -0.79
C ALA A 73 -15.04 15.21 -1.40
N LEU A 74 -15.95 14.41 -1.97
CA LEU A 74 -15.64 13.16 -2.64
C LEU A 74 -14.67 13.34 -3.82
N ILE A 75 -14.95 14.32 -4.68
CA ILE A 75 -14.11 14.62 -5.86
C ILE A 75 -12.72 15.11 -5.39
N ALA A 76 -12.68 16.05 -4.45
CA ALA A 76 -11.42 16.59 -3.93
C ALA A 76 -10.57 15.51 -3.26
N ALA A 77 -11.19 14.64 -2.44
CA ALA A 77 -10.53 13.53 -1.78
C ALA A 77 -9.98 12.51 -2.79
N THR A 78 -10.76 12.18 -3.82
CA THR A 78 -10.31 11.24 -4.86
C THR A 78 -9.13 11.81 -5.64
N LEU A 79 -9.20 13.08 -6.09
CA LEU A 79 -8.09 13.73 -6.80
C LEU A 79 -6.86 13.89 -5.90
N GLY A 80 -7.06 14.28 -4.65
CA GLY A 80 -5.99 14.34 -3.64
C GLY A 80 -5.31 13.00 -3.42
N SER A 81 -6.09 11.92 -3.33
CA SER A 81 -5.58 10.56 -3.18
C SER A 81 -4.79 10.10 -4.40
N ILE A 82 -5.27 10.37 -5.63
CA ILE A 82 -4.53 10.11 -6.87
C ILE A 82 -3.16 10.78 -6.81
N GLY A 83 -3.13 12.09 -6.52
CA GLY A 83 -1.87 12.84 -6.47
C GLY A 83 -0.92 12.35 -5.39
N ALA A 84 -1.42 12.15 -4.17
CA ALA A 84 -0.62 11.74 -3.03
C ALA A 84 -0.05 10.32 -3.19
N VAL A 85 -0.86 9.36 -3.63
CA VAL A 85 -0.43 7.98 -3.86
C VAL A 85 0.54 7.88 -5.03
N THR A 86 0.27 8.58 -6.14
CA THR A 86 1.20 8.64 -7.28
C THR A 86 2.55 9.24 -6.89
N LEU A 87 2.57 10.28 -6.06
CA LEU A 87 3.80 10.85 -5.54
C LEU A 87 4.55 9.85 -4.65
N LEU A 88 3.85 9.16 -3.77
CA LEU A 88 4.42 8.14 -2.90
C LEU A 88 5.00 6.97 -3.72
N GLU A 89 4.29 6.52 -4.74
CA GLU A 89 4.74 5.48 -5.68
C GLU A 89 6.01 5.93 -6.41
N TYR A 90 6.05 7.16 -6.91
CA TYR A 90 7.25 7.73 -7.54
C TYR A 90 8.45 7.77 -6.59
N ILE A 91 8.26 8.26 -5.36
CA ILE A 91 9.32 8.35 -4.35
C ILE A 91 9.83 6.95 -4.00
N ALA A 92 8.91 6.00 -3.74
CA ALA A 92 9.25 4.62 -3.44
C ALA A 92 10.03 3.95 -4.59
N GLY A 93 9.54 4.07 -5.83
CA GLY A 93 10.21 3.52 -7.00
C GLY A 93 11.61 4.09 -7.18
N ARG A 94 11.77 5.39 -7.00
CA ARG A 94 13.07 6.07 -7.11
C ARG A 94 14.06 5.67 -6.00
N ILE A 95 13.59 5.50 -4.76
CA ILE A 95 14.42 5.04 -3.64
C ILE A 95 14.87 3.60 -3.89
N LEU A 96 13.93 2.72 -4.27
CA LEU A 96 14.21 1.31 -4.54
C LEU A 96 15.24 1.14 -5.65
N ASP A 97 15.11 1.89 -6.74
CA ASP A 97 16.03 1.82 -7.85
C ASP A 97 17.41 2.39 -7.50
N ARG A 98 17.48 3.56 -6.83
CA ARG A 98 18.77 4.22 -6.52
C ARG A 98 19.54 3.57 -5.38
N VAL A 99 18.83 3.14 -4.32
CA VAL A 99 19.47 2.62 -3.10
C VAL A 99 19.69 1.11 -3.18
N PHE A 100 18.69 0.39 -3.72
CA PHE A 100 18.71 -1.07 -3.73
C PHE A 100 18.97 -1.66 -5.11
N HIS A 101 19.06 -0.81 -6.16
CA HIS A 101 19.20 -1.24 -7.55
C HIS A 101 18.17 -2.30 -7.95
N CYS A 102 16.93 -2.12 -7.46
CA CYS A 102 15.82 -3.04 -7.65
C CYS A 102 14.58 -2.27 -8.11
N LYS A 103 13.99 -2.69 -9.22
CA LYS A 103 12.70 -2.21 -9.69
C LYS A 103 11.65 -3.27 -9.36
N LEU A 104 10.67 -2.94 -8.52
CA LEU A 104 9.55 -3.82 -8.21
C LEU A 104 8.46 -3.77 -9.27
N TRP A 105 8.38 -2.66 -10.01
CA TRP A 105 7.51 -2.45 -11.16
C TRP A 105 8.26 -1.61 -12.20
N ASP A 106 7.85 -1.70 -13.43
CA ASP A 106 8.44 -0.96 -14.54
C ASP A 106 7.34 -0.57 -15.55
N TYR A 107 7.03 0.72 -15.60
CA TYR A 107 6.05 1.27 -16.54
C TYR A 107 6.65 1.82 -17.82
N SER A 108 7.87 1.44 -18.17
CA SER A 108 8.55 1.92 -19.39
C SER A 108 7.77 1.63 -20.69
N GLN A 109 6.95 0.58 -20.69
CA GLN A 109 6.10 0.19 -21.82
C GLN A 109 4.82 1.04 -21.98
N TYR A 110 4.48 1.82 -20.94
CA TYR A 110 3.25 2.61 -20.94
C TYR A 110 3.50 4.03 -21.43
N PRO A 111 2.55 4.63 -22.18
CA PRO A 111 2.69 6.00 -22.66
C PRO A 111 2.68 7.00 -21.48
N PHE A 112 3.37 8.12 -21.66
CA PHE A 112 3.48 9.19 -20.66
C PHE A 112 4.01 8.75 -19.29
N ASN A 113 4.77 7.64 -19.22
CA ASN A 113 5.41 7.27 -17.98
C ASN A 113 6.48 8.30 -17.56
N LEU A 114 6.63 8.51 -16.26
CA LEU A 114 7.69 9.35 -15.72
C LEU A 114 8.76 8.46 -15.07
N HIS A 115 9.92 8.40 -15.70
CA HIS A 115 11.08 7.60 -15.29
C HIS A 115 10.78 6.10 -15.06
N SER A 116 9.77 5.57 -15.73
CA SER A 116 9.25 4.20 -15.55
C SER A 116 8.67 3.87 -14.16
N TYR A 117 8.57 4.86 -13.25
CA TYR A 117 8.07 4.63 -11.90
C TYR A 117 6.57 4.86 -11.77
N ILE A 118 6.00 5.78 -12.56
CA ILE A 118 4.56 6.10 -12.56
C ILE A 118 4.07 6.31 -13.99
N CYS A 119 2.78 6.08 -14.23
CA CYS A 119 2.10 6.45 -15.46
C CYS A 119 0.63 6.81 -15.22
N PRO A 120 -0.02 7.60 -16.09
CA PRO A 120 -1.38 8.09 -15.89
C PRO A 120 -2.42 6.98 -15.69
N GLU A 121 -2.29 5.87 -16.39
CA GLU A 121 -3.23 4.75 -16.30
C GLU A 121 -3.30 4.17 -14.89
N PHE A 122 -2.14 3.90 -14.27
CA PHE A 122 -2.09 3.38 -12.90
C PHE A 122 -2.40 4.46 -11.86
N SER A 123 -2.07 5.73 -12.15
CA SER A 123 -2.51 6.84 -11.29
C SER A 123 -4.04 6.96 -11.23
N LEU A 124 -4.73 6.80 -12.36
CA LEU A 124 -6.20 6.77 -12.39
C LEU A 124 -6.77 5.53 -11.69
N LEU A 125 -6.09 4.39 -11.82
CA LEU A 125 -6.48 3.17 -11.10
C LEU A 125 -6.44 3.38 -9.59
N TRP A 126 -5.46 4.12 -9.06
CA TRP A 126 -5.42 4.50 -7.65
C TRP A 126 -6.65 5.32 -7.22
N GLY A 127 -7.20 6.15 -8.12
CA GLY A 127 -8.47 6.85 -7.87
C GLY A 127 -9.64 5.89 -7.68
N ILE A 128 -9.77 4.88 -8.55
CA ILE A 128 -10.80 3.84 -8.44
C ILE A 128 -10.60 3.04 -7.14
N LEU A 129 -9.37 2.63 -6.87
CA LEU A 129 -9.03 1.88 -5.65
C LEU A 129 -9.30 2.69 -4.38
N SER A 130 -9.08 4.01 -4.39
CA SER A 130 -9.40 4.88 -3.24
C SER A 130 -10.90 4.92 -2.96
N LEU A 131 -11.73 5.02 -3.99
CA LEU A 131 -13.19 4.97 -3.85
C LEU A 131 -13.67 3.61 -3.33
N LEU A 132 -13.12 2.52 -3.85
CA LEU A 132 -13.43 1.17 -3.36
C LEU A 132 -12.98 0.97 -1.91
N LEU A 133 -11.79 1.45 -1.58
CA LEU A 133 -11.26 1.35 -0.22
C LEU A 133 -12.17 2.07 0.78
N VAL A 134 -12.48 3.33 0.53
CA VAL A 134 -13.22 4.17 1.50
C VAL A 134 -14.68 3.78 1.62
N ASN A 135 -15.34 3.43 0.51
CA ASN A 135 -16.78 3.16 0.53
C ASN A 135 -17.14 1.70 0.87
N PHE A 136 -16.23 0.75 0.65
CA PHE A 136 -16.55 -0.66 0.85
C PHE A 136 -15.58 -1.36 1.81
N VAL A 137 -14.28 -1.26 1.57
CA VAL A 137 -13.29 -2.05 2.33
C VAL A 137 -13.11 -1.51 3.73
N HIS A 138 -12.90 -0.21 3.87
CA HIS A 138 -12.61 0.42 5.15
C HIS A 138 -13.76 0.28 6.17
N PRO A 139 -15.04 0.55 5.83
CA PRO A 139 -16.13 0.40 6.78
C PRO A 139 -16.29 -1.04 7.27
N VAL A 140 -16.11 -2.02 6.40
CA VAL A 140 -16.17 -3.44 6.77
C VAL A 140 -15.01 -3.80 7.70
N MET A 141 -13.79 -3.38 7.37
CA MET A 141 -12.62 -3.63 8.21
C MET A 141 -12.72 -2.92 9.56
N GLU A 142 -13.23 -1.70 9.60
CA GLU A 142 -13.46 -0.96 10.84
C GLU A 142 -14.39 -1.73 11.79
N VAL A 143 -15.53 -2.21 11.30
CA VAL A 143 -16.47 -3.01 12.11
C VAL A 143 -15.81 -4.30 12.60
N LEU A 144 -15.15 -5.04 11.73
CA LEU A 144 -14.50 -6.31 12.07
C LEU A 144 -13.40 -6.13 13.11
N LEU A 145 -12.57 -5.11 12.95
CA LEU A 145 -11.42 -4.87 13.81
C LEU A 145 -11.83 -4.31 15.17
N TYR A 146 -12.86 -3.47 15.23
CA TYR A 146 -13.36 -2.95 16.50
C TYR A 146 -14.19 -3.97 17.29
N ALA A 147 -14.69 -5.03 16.65
CA ALA A 147 -15.27 -6.17 17.36
C ALA A 147 -14.24 -6.94 18.21
N ILE A 148 -12.94 -6.82 17.92
CA ILE A 148 -11.87 -7.45 18.68
C ILE A 148 -11.56 -6.62 19.94
N PRO A 149 -11.50 -7.21 21.14
CA PRO A 149 -11.14 -6.50 22.37
C PRO A 149 -9.79 -5.78 22.27
N TYR A 150 -9.71 -4.56 22.81
CA TYR A 150 -8.54 -3.68 22.69
C TYR A 150 -7.20 -4.37 23.03
N ASN A 151 -7.15 -5.10 24.16
CA ASN A 151 -5.93 -5.78 24.61
C ASN A 151 -5.45 -6.82 23.60
N ILE A 152 -6.38 -7.55 22.96
CA ILE A 152 -6.05 -8.55 21.93
C ILE A 152 -5.51 -7.85 20.69
N ARG A 153 -6.13 -6.73 20.26
CA ARG A 153 -5.65 -5.92 19.12
C ARG A 153 -4.23 -5.44 19.34
N VAL A 154 -3.94 -4.83 20.49
CA VAL A 154 -2.61 -4.32 20.81
C VAL A 154 -1.56 -5.45 20.78
N THR A 155 -1.87 -6.58 21.40
CA THR A 155 -0.97 -7.73 21.40
C THR A 155 -0.72 -8.26 19.98
N ALA A 156 -1.78 -8.37 19.17
CA ALA A 156 -1.67 -8.82 17.77
C ALA A 156 -0.84 -7.85 16.93
N ILE A 157 -1.04 -6.53 17.07
CA ILE A 157 -0.27 -5.49 16.37
C ILE A 157 1.22 -5.65 16.70
N ILE A 158 1.58 -5.73 17.98
CA ILE A 158 2.97 -5.86 18.41
C ILE A 158 3.60 -7.14 17.85
N MET A 159 2.91 -8.27 17.93
CA MET A 159 3.40 -9.54 17.38
C MET A 159 3.62 -9.45 15.87
N VAL A 160 2.63 -8.98 15.11
CA VAL A 160 2.72 -8.91 13.65
C VAL A 160 3.83 -7.95 13.22
N LEU A 161 3.91 -6.75 13.82
CA LEU A 161 4.97 -5.80 13.51
C LEU A 161 6.36 -6.34 13.86
N SER A 162 6.50 -7.07 14.96
CA SER A 162 7.76 -7.72 15.33
C SER A 162 8.18 -8.78 14.30
N ILE A 163 7.24 -9.61 13.84
CA ILE A 163 7.49 -10.60 12.79
C ILE A 163 7.88 -9.91 11.48
N LEU A 164 7.15 -8.87 11.07
CA LEU A 164 7.45 -8.10 9.86
C LEU A 164 8.83 -7.44 9.94
N PHE A 165 9.19 -6.89 11.10
CA PHE A 165 10.50 -6.28 11.33
C PHE A 165 11.65 -7.28 11.24
N VAL A 166 11.51 -8.45 11.85
CA VAL A 166 12.51 -9.55 11.77
C VAL A 166 12.66 -10.01 10.33
N ASN A 167 11.52 -10.22 9.63
CA ASN A 167 11.52 -10.66 8.23
C ASN A 167 12.18 -9.60 7.31
N ALA A 168 11.82 -8.32 7.49
CA ALA A 168 12.44 -7.22 6.74
C ALA A 168 13.93 -7.11 7.00
N SER A 169 14.36 -7.24 8.25
CA SER A 169 15.78 -7.19 8.63
C SER A 169 16.58 -8.36 8.03
N TYR A 170 15.99 -9.55 8.01
CA TYR A 170 16.60 -10.72 7.38
C TYR A 170 16.76 -10.53 5.86
N ASN A 171 15.70 -10.09 5.17
CA ASN A 171 15.73 -9.85 3.73
C ASN A 171 16.68 -8.69 3.36
N MET A 172 16.73 -7.64 4.18
CA MET A 172 17.68 -6.53 4.01
C MET A 172 19.12 -7.01 4.07
N ARG A 173 19.48 -7.81 5.07
CA ARG A 173 20.83 -8.42 5.18
C ARG A 173 21.16 -9.22 3.93
N LYS A 174 20.24 -10.03 3.45
CA LYS A 174 20.42 -10.85 2.26
C LYS A 174 20.72 -10.03 1.00
N ILE A 175 20.08 -8.87 0.86
CA ILE A 175 20.33 -7.91 -0.23
C ILE A 175 21.73 -7.30 -0.08
N LEU A 176 22.10 -6.85 1.12
CA LEU A 176 23.37 -6.17 1.38
C LEU A 176 24.59 -7.10 1.23
N TYR A 177 24.47 -8.36 1.61
CA TYR A 177 25.58 -9.35 1.51
C TYR A 177 25.65 -10.07 0.15
N GLY A 178 24.87 -9.63 -0.84
CA GLY A 178 24.98 -10.15 -2.21
C GLY A 178 24.33 -11.50 -2.48
N GLU A 179 23.71 -12.14 -1.47
CA GLU A 179 22.98 -13.40 -1.62
C GLU A 179 21.59 -13.19 -2.28
N GLY A 180 21.22 -11.94 -2.54
CA GLY A 180 19.91 -11.52 -3.05
C GLY A 180 19.73 -11.63 -4.56
N HIS A 181 20.52 -12.45 -5.29
CA HIS A 181 20.36 -12.59 -6.76
C HIS A 181 18.95 -13.04 -7.18
N SER A 182 18.23 -13.70 -6.31
CA SER A 182 16.84 -14.14 -6.57
C SER A 182 15.78 -13.03 -6.38
N LEU A 183 16.12 -11.96 -5.67
CA LEU A 183 15.23 -10.81 -5.44
C LEU A 183 15.39 -9.70 -6.48
N ARG A 184 16.46 -9.73 -7.29
CA ARG A 184 16.75 -8.77 -8.35
C ARG A 184 16.03 -9.04 -9.67
N LYS A 185 15.41 -10.20 -9.83
CA LYS A 185 14.63 -10.58 -11.04
C LYS A 185 13.16 -10.68 -10.64
N VAL A 186 12.46 -9.55 -10.72
CA VAL A 186 11.00 -9.48 -10.76
C VAL A 186 10.62 -8.88 -12.09
#